data_a71f859582e8e2aab8c230ffbfad9227
#
_entry.id   a71f859582e8e2aab8c230ffbfad9227
#
_cell.length_a   1.000
_cell.length_b   1.000
_cell.length_c   1.000
_cell.angle_alpha   90.00
_cell.angle_beta   90.00
_cell.angle_gamma   90.00
#
_symmetry.space_group_name_H-M   'P 1'
#
loop_
_entity.id
_entity.type
_entity.pdbx_description
1 polymer ?
#
loop_
_entity_poly.entity_id
_entity_poly.type
_entity_poly.pdbx_seq_one_letter_code
_entity_poly.pdbx_strand_id
1 'polypeptide(L)'
;MSKKMIIWMIVLGLAVVFILATAPSWVGSFNQWRFDMQTVHDQTDYKTLRMVEDTARAMIASYHSDLLIFEQFRDSELQEERNWANNARIRANRTASTYNNFILENSFVWAFGVPEDIAEALSFLN
;
A
#
# COMPACT_ATOMS: atom_id res chain seq x y z
N MET A 1 -48.32 43.58 -20.91
CA MET A 1 -47.76 42.41 -20.15
C MET A 1 -48.85 41.90 -19.22
N SER A 2 -49.17 40.61 -19.29
CA SER A 2 -50.18 39.97 -18.42
C SER A 2 -49.67 39.94 -16.96
N LYS A 3 -50.58 40.22 -15.99
CA LYS A 3 -50.25 40.15 -14.56
C LYS A 3 -49.60 38.80 -14.18
N LYS A 4 -49.96 37.72 -14.82
CA LYS A 4 -49.36 36.39 -14.67
C LYS A 4 -47.87 36.35 -15.09
N MET A 5 -47.54 37.02 -16.17
CA MET A 5 -46.16 37.11 -16.68
C MET A 5 -45.23 37.89 -15.73
N ILE A 6 -45.76 38.95 -15.12
CA ILE A 6 -45.00 39.72 -14.13
C ILE A 6 -44.71 38.88 -12.87
N ILE A 7 -45.72 38.14 -12.40
CA ILE A 7 -45.57 37.23 -11.23
C ILE A 7 -44.51 36.15 -11.52
N TRP A 8 -44.56 35.53 -12.70
CA TRP A 8 -43.56 34.53 -13.11
C TRP A 8 -42.15 35.08 -13.16
N MET A 9 -41.95 36.30 -13.69
CA MET A 9 -40.65 36.94 -13.72
C MET A 9 -40.10 37.25 -12.34
N ILE A 10 -40.96 37.67 -11.39
CA ILE A 10 -40.57 37.93 -10.00
C ILE A 10 -40.17 36.62 -9.31
N VAL A 11 -40.92 35.54 -9.49
CA VAL A 11 -40.59 34.23 -8.93
C VAL A 11 -39.30 33.69 -9.46
N LEU A 12 -39.05 33.84 -10.78
CA LEU A 12 -37.81 33.40 -11.42
C LEU A 12 -36.62 34.21 -10.94
N GLY A 13 -36.77 35.52 -10.78
CA GLY A 13 -35.75 36.41 -10.22
C GLY A 13 -35.39 36.04 -8.77
N LEU A 14 -36.39 35.79 -7.93
CA LEU A 14 -36.14 35.34 -6.55
C LEU A 14 -35.47 33.96 -6.48
N ALA A 15 -35.80 33.03 -7.37
CA ALA A 15 -35.16 31.73 -7.45
C ALA A 15 -33.67 31.85 -7.83
N VAL A 16 -33.35 32.71 -8.78
CA VAL A 16 -31.95 32.98 -9.17
C VAL A 16 -31.14 33.60 -8.01
N VAL A 17 -31.72 34.58 -7.32
CA VAL A 17 -31.07 35.19 -6.13
C VAL A 17 -30.85 34.16 -5.04
N PHE A 18 -31.81 33.29 -4.79
CA PHE A 18 -31.69 32.20 -3.80
C PHE A 18 -30.56 31.24 -4.17
N ILE A 19 -30.47 30.81 -5.43
CA ILE A 19 -29.39 29.92 -5.92
C ILE A 19 -28.03 30.59 -5.75
N LEU A 20 -27.90 31.87 -6.14
CA LEU A 20 -26.64 32.61 -6.02
C LEU A 20 -26.22 32.83 -4.56
N ALA A 21 -27.17 33.02 -3.65
CA ALA A 21 -26.87 33.22 -2.23
C ALA A 21 -26.46 31.91 -1.52
N THR A 22 -26.95 30.76 -1.96
CA THR A 22 -26.68 29.46 -1.33
C THR A 22 -25.55 28.67 -2.00
N ALA A 23 -25.24 28.95 -3.28
CA ALA A 23 -24.22 28.25 -4.05
C ALA A 23 -22.84 28.20 -3.38
N PRO A 24 -22.31 29.29 -2.78
CA PRO A 24 -21.00 29.26 -2.13
C PRO A 24 -20.90 28.26 -0.97
N SER A 25 -21.98 28.12 -0.17
CA SER A 25 -22.00 27.21 0.97
C SER A 25 -22.07 25.73 0.54
N TRP A 26 -22.78 25.43 -0.52
CA TRP A 26 -22.90 24.06 -1.06
C TRP A 26 -21.60 23.63 -1.74
N VAL A 27 -20.97 24.51 -2.49
CA VAL A 27 -19.67 24.25 -3.14
C VAL A 27 -18.57 24.04 -2.10
N GLY A 28 -18.55 24.85 -1.03
CA GLY A 28 -17.62 24.68 0.08
C GLY A 28 -17.76 23.33 0.79
N SER A 29 -19.00 22.94 1.12
CA SER A 29 -19.28 21.65 1.76
C SER A 29 -18.91 20.46 0.88
N PHE A 30 -19.18 20.55 -0.43
CA PHE A 30 -18.82 19.50 -1.39
C PHE A 30 -17.30 19.37 -1.57
N ASN A 31 -16.58 20.48 -1.63
CA ASN A 31 -15.12 20.49 -1.73
C ASN A 31 -14.48 19.95 -0.45
N GLN A 32 -15.00 20.28 0.73
CA GLN A 32 -14.52 19.73 2.00
C GLN A 32 -14.76 18.23 2.10
N TRP A 33 -15.93 17.75 1.72
CA TRP A 33 -16.23 16.31 1.68
C TRP A 33 -15.29 15.56 0.72
N ARG A 34 -15.02 16.10 -0.48
CA ARG A 34 -14.05 15.51 -1.42
C ARG A 34 -12.64 15.47 -0.83
N PHE A 35 -12.20 16.55 -0.18
CA PHE A 35 -10.90 16.63 0.46
C PHE A 35 -10.76 15.60 1.58
N ASP A 36 -11.77 15.46 2.43
CA ASP A 36 -11.78 14.49 3.53
C ASP A 36 -11.72 13.05 2.99
N MET A 37 -12.49 12.73 1.95
CA MET A 37 -12.47 11.42 1.29
C MET A 37 -11.10 11.12 0.69
N GLN A 38 -10.46 12.06 0.03
CA GLN A 38 -9.14 11.91 -0.57
C GLN A 38 -8.07 11.72 0.50
N THR A 39 -8.11 12.49 1.59
CA THR A 39 -7.17 12.36 2.71
C THR A 39 -7.26 10.99 3.39
N VAL A 40 -8.48 10.47 3.59
CA VAL A 40 -8.68 9.12 4.16
C VAL A 40 -8.13 8.05 3.22
N HIS A 41 -8.35 8.19 1.93
CA HIS A 41 -7.84 7.25 0.92
C HIS A 41 -6.31 7.24 0.90
N ASP A 42 -5.69 8.41 0.81
CA ASP A 42 -4.23 8.57 0.81
C ASP A 42 -3.58 7.99 2.08
N GLN A 43 -4.19 8.19 3.25
CA GLN A 43 -3.71 7.61 4.51
C GLN A 43 -3.83 6.08 4.55
N THR A 44 -4.87 5.53 3.96
CA THR A 44 -5.07 4.08 3.90
C THR A 44 -4.07 3.44 2.95
N ASP A 45 -3.82 4.03 1.80
CA ASP A 45 -2.85 3.57 0.82
C ASP A 45 -1.42 3.63 1.39
N TYR A 46 -1.07 4.71 2.09
CA TYR A 46 0.23 4.84 2.76
C TYR A 46 0.44 3.79 3.86
N LYS A 47 -0.57 3.51 4.67
CA LYS A 47 -0.48 2.45 5.70
C LYS A 47 -0.31 1.07 5.09
N THR A 48 -1.03 0.78 4.01
CA THR A 48 -0.92 -0.48 3.28
C THR A 48 0.46 -0.64 2.67
N LEU A 49 0.96 0.38 1.99
CA LEU A 49 2.30 0.39 1.42
C LEU A 49 3.37 0.13 2.48
N ARG A 50 3.33 0.86 3.59
CA ARG A 50 4.29 0.69 4.68
C ARG A 50 4.23 -0.71 5.29
N MET A 51 3.05 -1.26 5.50
CA MET A 51 2.89 -2.62 6.03
C MET A 51 3.50 -3.67 5.09
N VAL A 52 3.31 -3.53 3.79
CA VAL A 52 3.89 -4.43 2.77
C VAL A 52 5.42 -4.30 2.78
N GLU A 53 5.97 -3.10 2.80
CA GLU A 53 7.41 -2.86 2.85
C GLU A 53 8.04 -3.41 4.13
N ASP A 54 7.46 -3.14 5.30
CA ASP A 54 7.97 -3.62 6.59
C ASP A 54 7.93 -5.15 6.65
N THR A 55 6.88 -5.77 6.10
CA THR A 55 6.76 -7.24 6.01
C THR A 55 7.83 -7.82 5.08
N ALA A 56 8.05 -7.22 3.91
CA ALA A 56 9.10 -7.63 2.97
C ALA A 56 10.49 -7.55 3.60
N ARG A 57 10.82 -6.44 4.28
CA ARG A 57 12.09 -6.26 5.00
C ARG A 57 12.29 -7.30 6.11
N ALA A 58 11.23 -7.62 6.86
CA ALA A 58 11.29 -8.65 7.90
C ALA A 58 11.59 -10.04 7.33
N MET A 59 10.98 -10.38 6.18
CA MET A 59 11.27 -11.65 5.50
C MET A 59 12.70 -11.70 4.96
N ILE A 60 13.21 -10.61 4.38
CA ILE A 60 14.60 -10.48 3.92
C ILE A 60 15.57 -10.69 5.09
N ALA A 61 15.33 -10.05 6.23
CA ALA A 61 16.15 -10.18 7.42
C ALA A 61 16.16 -11.63 7.95
N SER A 62 15.02 -12.30 7.97
CA SER A 62 14.89 -13.71 8.35
C SER A 62 15.66 -14.63 7.41
N TYR A 63 15.54 -14.41 6.09
CA TYR A 63 16.28 -15.16 5.08
C TYR A 63 17.79 -14.99 5.25
N HIS A 64 18.29 -13.77 5.43
CA HIS A 64 19.71 -13.51 5.63
C HIS A 64 20.23 -14.12 6.93
N SER A 65 19.46 -14.15 8.00
CA SER A 65 19.84 -14.83 9.24
C SER A 65 20.07 -16.33 9.03
N ASP A 66 19.15 -17.00 8.33
CA ASP A 66 19.29 -18.42 8.00
C ASP A 66 20.41 -18.67 6.98
N LEU A 67 20.62 -17.78 6.01
CA LEU A 67 21.73 -17.84 5.07
C LEU A 67 23.09 -17.83 5.79
N LEU A 68 23.26 -16.93 6.78
CA LEU A 68 24.50 -16.86 7.57
C LEU A 68 24.77 -18.16 8.34
N ILE A 69 23.75 -18.76 8.95
CA ILE A 69 23.89 -20.05 9.65
C ILE A 69 24.27 -21.15 8.65
N PHE A 70 23.61 -21.18 7.50
CA PHE A 70 23.93 -22.16 6.46
C PHE A 70 25.38 -22.01 5.98
N GLU A 71 25.84 -20.80 5.63
CA GLU A 71 27.20 -20.55 5.15
C GLU A 71 28.24 -20.86 6.20
N GLN A 72 27.97 -20.57 7.49
CA GLN A 72 28.90 -20.83 8.58
C GLN A 72 29.13 -22.31 8.83
N PHE A 73 28.13 -23.16 8.73
CA PHE A 73 28.18 -24.54 9.22
C PHE A 73 28.06 -25.61 8.12
N ARG A 74 27.79 -25.24 6.87
CA ARG A 74 27.60 -26.22 5.77
C ARG A 74 28.80 -27.13 5.54
N ASP A 75 30.00 -26.62 5.72
CA ASP A 75 31.27 -27.32 5.46
C ASP A 75 31.95 -27.78 6.76
N SER A 76 31.24 -27.79 7.91
CA SER A 76 31.79 -28.22 9.19
C SER A 76 32.09 -29.73 9.20
N GLU A 77 33.13 -30.12 9.91
CA GLU A 77 33.46 -31.53 10.15
C GLU A 77 32.47 -32.20 11.09
N LEU A 78 31.80 -31.43 11.96
CA LEU A 78 30.84 -31.92 12.93
C LEU A 78 29.47 -32.17 12.30
N GLN A 79 28.96 -33.39 12.44
CA GLN A 79 27.66 -33.77 11.88
C GLN A 79 26.50 -32.92 12.42
N GLU A 80 26.59 -32.53 13.70
CA GLU A 80 25.56 -31.70 14.35
C GLU A 80 25.50 -30.31 13.72
N GLU A 81 26.64 -29.69 13.43
CA GLU A 81 26.69 -28.38 12.79
C GLU A 81 26.21 -28.42 11.34
N ARG A 82 26.52 -29.49 10.59
CA ARG A 82 25.93 -29.70 9.26
C ARG A 82 24.42 -29.87 9.29
N ASN A 83 23.89 -30.47 10.36
CA ASN A 83 22.44 -30.56 10.55
C ASN A 83 21.81 -29.18 10.80
N TRP A 84 22.49 -28.30 11.56
CA TRP A 84 22.04 -26.92 11.74
C TRP A 84 22.03 -26.16 10.40
N ALA A 85 23.08 -26.28 9.61
CA ALA A 85 23.15 -25.70 8.28
C ALA A 85 22.01 -26.19 7.37
N ASN A 86 21.76 -27.49 7.34
CA ASN A 86 20.67 -28.06 6.54
C ASN A 86 19.29 -27.55 6.99
N ASN A 87 19.06 -27.44 8.29
CA ASN A 87 17.82 -26.88 8.83
C ASN A 87 17.69 -25.40 8.47
N ALA A 88 18.76 -24.63 8.55
CA ALA A 88 18.80 -23.23 8.13
C ALA A 88 18.50 -23.07 6.63
N ARG A 89 19.07 -23.92 5.78
CA ARG A 89 18.78 -23.99 4.34
C ARG A 89 17.29 -24.19 4.07
N ILE A 90 16.67 -25.17 4.75
CA ILE A 90 15.25 -25.46 4.59
C ILE A 90 14.39 -24.25 4.99
N ARG A 91 14.72 -23.58 6.10
CA ARG A 91 14.01 -22.38 6.54
C ARG A 91 14.19 -21.23 5.55
N ALA A 92 15.43 -20.96 5.11
CA ALA A 92 15.74 -19.94 4.12
C ALA A 92 14.96 -20.15 2.82
N ASN A 93 14.93 -21.39 2.31
CA ASN A 93 14.19 -21.72 1.09
C ASN A 93 12.67 -21.57 1.26
N ARG A 94 12.14 -21.88 2.44
CA ARG A 94 10.73 -21.61 2.75
C ARG A 94 10.44 -20.11 2.78
N THR A 95 11.31 -19.34 3.42
CA THR A 95 11.19 -17.87 3.45
C THR A 95 11.29 -17.29 2.05
N ALA A 96 12.22 -17.75 1.22
CA ALA A 96 12.35 -17.32 -0.17
C ALA A 96 11.06 -17.59 -0.98
N SER A 97 10.48 -18.79 -0.85
CA SER A 97 9.22 -19.13 -1.51
C SER A 97 8.07 -18.22 -1.07
N THR A 98 7.92 -18.03 0.24
CA THR A 98 6.87 -17.16 0.80
C THR A 98 7.08 -15.71 0.36
N TYR A 99 8.31 -15.22 0.42
CA TYR A 99 8.67 -13.88 0.00
C TYR A 99 8.37 -13.63 -1.48
N ASN A 100 8.80 -14.52 -2.35
CA ASN A 100 8.60 -14.37 -3.80
C ASN A 100 7.12 -14.30 -4.16
N ASN A 101 6.28 -15.14 -3.52
CA ASN A 101 4.84 -15.07 -3.68
C ASN A 101 4.26 -13.75 -3.12
N PHE A 102 4.72 -13.34 -1.93
CA PHE A 102 4.28 -12.10 -1.30
C PHE A 102 4.56 -10.86 -2.16
N ILE A 103 5.75 -10.78 -2.78
CA ILE A 103 6.11 -9.67 -3.69
C ILE A 103 5.21 -9.68 -4.93
N LEU A 104 4.96 -10.84 -5.53
CA LEU A 104 4.05 -10.96 -6.69
C LEU A 104 2.63 -10.50 -6.36
N GLU A 105 2.09 -10.95 -5.22
CA GLU A 105 0.73 -10.62 -4.79
C GLU A 105 0.56 -9.13 -4.44
N ASN A 106 1.60 -8.47 -3.95
CA ASN A 106 1.56 -7.09 -3.49
C ASN A 106 2.26 -6.09 -4.43
N SER A 107 2.70 -6.51 -5.60
CA SER A 107 3.43 -5.64 -6.56
C SER A 107 2.66 -4.38 -6.97
N PHE A 108 1.33 -4.41 -6.88
CA PHE A 108 0.45 -3.29 -7.23
C PHE A 108 0.59 -2.07 -6.29
N VAL A 109 1.14 -2.22 -5.08
CA VAL A 109 1.32 -1.10 -4.14
C VAL A 109 2.47 -0.17 -4.56
N TRP A 110 3.39 -0.63 -5.40
CA TRP A 110 4.55 0.13 -5.86
C TRP A 110 4.32 0.71 -7.26
N ALA A 111 3.64 1.83 -7.34
CA ALA A 111 3.33 2.50 -8.61
C ALA A 111 4.57 2.95 -9.40
N PHE A 112 5.71 3.18 -8.70
CA PHE A 112 6.96 3.69 -9.27
C PHE A 112 8.13 2.69 -9.19
N GLY A 113 7.85 1.42 -8.93
CA GLY A 113 8.85 0.37 -8.77
C GLY A 113 9.13 0.02 -7.31
N VAL A 114 9.66 -1.17 -7.11
CA VAL A 114 10.01 -1.69 -5.77
C VAL A 114 11.21 -0.91 -5.23
N PRO A 115 11.24 -0.53 -3.93
CA PRO A 115 12.38 0.13 -3.31
C PRO A 115 13.67 -0.68 -3.45
N GLU A 116 14.82 -0.02 -3.59
CA GLU A 116 16.12 -0.66 -3.81
C GLU A 116 16.53 -1.64 -2.69
N ASP A 117 16.07 -1.42 -1.47
CA ASP A 117 16.32 -2.27 -0.30
C ASP A 117 15.37 -3.48 -0.20
N ILE A 118 14.41 -3.58 -1.11
CA ILE A 118 13.46 -4.70 -1.22
C ILE A 118 13.80 -5.49 -2.49
N ALA A 119 14.32 -6.70 -2.34
CA ALA A 119 14.67 -7.54 -3.48
C ALA A 119 13.41 -7.93 -4.29
N GLU A 120 13.53 -7.96 -5.62
CA GLU A 120 12.42 -8.44 -6.47
C GLU A 120 12.14 -9.94 -6.26
N ALA A 121 13.17 -10.72 -5.93
CA ALA A 121 13.06 -12.12 -5.55
C ALA A 121 14.25 -12.56 -4.70
N LEU A 122 14.04 -13.54 -3.81
CA LEU A 122 15.08 -14.23 -3.05
C LEU A 122 15.45 -15.55 -3.72
N SER A 123 16.76 -15.84 -3.77
CA SER A 123 17.30 -17.06 -4.37
C SER A 123 17.13 -18.26 -3.45
N PHE A 124 16.94 -19.45 -4.02
CA PHE A 124 16.96 -20.70 -3.27
C PHE A 124 18.41 -21.15 -3.05
N LEU A 125 18.66 -21.68 -1.83
CA LEU A 125 19.94 -22.27 -1.44
C LEU A 125 19.99 -23.74 -1.87
N ASN A 126 21.09 -24.14 -2.48
CA ASN A 126 21.36 -25.51 -2.95
C ASN A 126 22.13 -26.33 -1.91
#